data_b7788c7f4bf01478275f6d80b1ac5cf5
#
_entry.id   b7788c7f4bf01478275f6d80b1ac5cf5
#
_cell.length_a   1.000
_cell.length_b   1.000
_cell.length_c   1.000
_cell.angle_alpha   90.00
_cell.angle_beta   90.00
_cell.angle_gamma   90.00
#
_symmetry.space_group_name_H-M   'P 1'
#
loop_
_entity.id
_entity.type
_entity.pdbx_description
1 polymer ?
#
loop_
_entity_poly.entity_id
_entity_poly.type
_entity_poly.pdbx_seq_one_letter_code
_entity_poly.pdbx_strand_id
1 'polypeptide(L)'
;TIPMVAQQPDARDILDRAADAFRREGGVKITFSVRAPEGNTNGSIRLKGDKFLLETEGVTTWFDGRTQWSYLASSDEVNVSEPTPEELQSINPYSWLSLYKQDYKLKVAKTGNASDDTAYKVVMNATKRSQDMQCIILYIEKGSFRPLKLSMVQRGSKDAAVVFINSYQTGKNYDDSLFVFDRKAYPTAELVDLR
;
A
#
# COMPACT_ATOMS: atom_id res chain seq x y z
N THR A 1 45.06 -8.76 1.68
CA THR A 1 43.66 -8.66 2.15
C THR A 1 42.86 -7.91 1.09
N ILE A 2 42.08 -8.64 0.29
CA ILE A 2 41.13 -8.06 -0.67
C ILE A 2 39.98 -7.50 0.16
N PRO A 3 39.62 -6.21 0.04
CA PRO A 3 38.46 -5.69 0.72
C PRO A 3 37.23 -6.43 0.18
N MET A 4 36.55 -7.14 1.05
CA MET A 4 35.26 -7.77 0.75
C MET A 4 34.26 -6.63 0.54
N VAL A 5 34.05 -6.23 -0.70
CA VAL A 5 32.97 -5.30 -1.05
C VAL A 5 31.67 -6.00 -0.69
N ALA A 6 30.97 -5.51 0.31
CA ALA A 6 29.66 -6.03 0.69
C ALA A 6 28.76 -5.99 -0.55
N GLN A 7 28.31 -7.15 -1.01
CA GLN A 7 27.43 -7.27 -2.16
C GLN A 7 26.10 -6.61 -1.82
N GLN A 8 25.64 -5.69 -2.67
CA GLN A 8 24.34 -5.04 -2.51
C GLN A 8 23.22 -6.11 -2.55
N PRO A 9 22.24 -6.08 -1.62
CA PRO A 9 21.15 -7.04 -1.64
C PRO A 9 20.33 -6.91 -2.93
N ASP A 10 19.80 -8.03 -3.43
CA ASP A 10 18.92 -8.01 -4.59
C ASP A 10 17.52 -7.48 -4.24
N ALA A 11 16.73 -7.18 -5.25
CA ALA A 11 15.40 -6.60 -5.08
C ALA A 11 14.46 -7.53 -4.29
N ARG A 12 14.52 -8.82 -4.55
CA ARG A 12 13.71 -9.81 -3.84
C ARG A 12 14.03 -9.85 -2.36
N ASP A 13 15.30 -9.84 -2.01
CA ASP A 13 15.77 -9.85 -0.63
C ASP A 13 15.32 -8.58 0.11
N ILE A 14 15.41 -7.41 -0.53
CA ILE A 14 14.94 -6.14 0.04
C ILE A 14 13.45 -6.20 0.34
N LEU A 15 12.63 -6.67 -0.61
CA LEU A 15 11.18 -6.75 -0.43
C LEU A 15 10.78 -7.81 0.60
N ASP A 16 11.47 -8.95 0.65
CA ASP A 16 11.25 -9.98 1.68
C ASP A 16 11.53 -9.41 3.08
N ARG A 17 12.62 -8.68 3.25
CA ARG A 17 12.95 -8.03 4.53
C ARG A 17 11.95 -6.94 4.90
N ALA A 18 11.49 -6.16 3.94
CA ALA A 18 10.46 -5.14 4.17
C ALA A 18 9.13 -5.78 4.59
N ALA A 19 8.72 -6.86 3.94
CA ALA A 19 7.51 -7.60 4.29
C ALA A 19 7.61 -8.24 5.67
N ASP A 20 8.75 -8.84 6.01
CA ASP A 20 8.98 -9.44 7.32
C ASP A 20 9.01 -8.40 8.45
N ALA A 21 9.64 -7.26 8.21
CA ALA A 21 9.64 -6.15 9.16
C ALA A 21 8.21 -5.66 9.44
N PHE A 22 7.42 -5.47 8.40
CA PHE A 22 6.02 -5.08 8.52
C PHE A 22 5.19 -6.10 9.33
N ARG A 23 5.33 -7.39 9.04
CA ARG A 23 4.60 -8.45 9.76
C ARG A 23 4.94 -8.51 11.24
N ARG A 24 6.18 -8.20 11.61
CA ARG A 24 6.64 -8.22 13.01
C ARG A 24 6.16 -7.03 13.82
N GLU A 25 5.74 -5.95 13.18
CA GLU A 25 5.35 -4.72 13.87
C GLU A 25 3.95 -4.77 14.47
N GLY A 26 3.16 -5.81 14.18
CA GLY A 26 1.79 -5.94 14.65
C GLY A 26 0.86 -4.93 14.01
N GLY A 27 0.09 -4.18 14.81
CA GLY A 27 -0.75 -3.10 14.29
C GLY A 27 0.07 -1.87 13.93
N VAL A 28 -0.21 -1.27 12.77
CA VAL A 28 0.51 -0.10 12.24
C VAL A 28 -0.49 0.98 11.84
N LYS A 29 -0.19 2.23 12.17
CA LYS A 29 -0.91 3.40 11.67
C LYS A 29 0.02 4.24 10.82
N ILE A 30 -0.41 4.54 9.60
CA ILE A 30 0.34 5.30 8.62
C ILE A 30 -0.50 6.48 8.17
N THR A 31 0.09 7.67 8.13
CA THR A 31 -0.49 8.81 7.42
C THR A 31 0.29 9.05 6.15
N PHE A 32 -0.41 9.44 5.09
CA PHE A 32 0.19 9.58 3.77
C PHE A 32 -0.43 10.73 2.99
N SER A 33 0.30 11.19 1.97
CA SER A 33 -0.17 12.11 0.95
C SER A 33 -0.07 11.45 -0.41
N VAL A 34 -1.09 11.58 -1.24
CA VAL A 34 -1.10 11.09 -2.62
C VAL A 34 -1.08 12.26 -3.58
N ARG A 35 -0.19 12.22 -4.55
CA ARG A 35 -0.19 13.10 -5.71
C ARG A 35 -0.50 12.26 -6.95
N ALA A 36 -1.60 12.57 -7.60
CA ALA A 36 -2.07 11.85 -8.78
C ALA A 36 -2.52 12.86 -9.86
N PRO A 37 -2.59 12.42 -11.14
CA PRO A 37 -3.03 13.31 -12.22
C PRO A 37 -4.41 13.92 -12.00
N GLU A 38 -5.32 13.17 -11.38
CA GLU A 38 -6.69 13.59 -11.05
C GLU A 38 -6.80 14.49 -9.83
N GLY A 39 -5.71 14.66 -9.07
CA GLY A 39 -5.67 15.53 -7.90
C GLY A 39 -4.85 14.95 -6.73
N ASN A 40 -4.72 15.77 -5.70
CA ASN A 40 -3.98 15.43 -4.50
C ASN A 40 -4.95 15.10 -3.36
N THR A 41 -4.61 14.11 -2.53
CA THR A 41 -5.36 13.77 -1.34
C THR A 41 -4.43 13.36 -0.20
N ASN A 42 -4.92 13.49 1.02
CA ASN A 42 -4.27 12.99 2.22
C ASN A 42 -5.13 11.90 2.84
N GLY A 43 -4.50 10.99 3.54
CA GLY A 43 -5.22 9.92 4.19
C GLY A 43 -4.45 9.28 5.33
N SER A 44 -5.12 8.34 5.97
CA SER A 44 -4.52 7.45 6.95
C SER A 44 -4.98 6.03 6.72
N ILE A 45 -4.11 5.09 7.03
CA ILE A 45 -4.45 3.66 7.00
C ILE A 45 -3.97 3.00 8.29
N ARG A 46 -4.86 2.19 8.88
CA ARG A 46 -4.53 1.30 9.99
C ARG A 46 -4.50 -0.12 9.45
N LEU A 47 -3.45 -0.84 9.77
CA LEU A 47 -3.16 -2.16 9.22
C LEU A 47 -2.93 -3.17 10.34
N LYS A 48 -3.48 -4.36 10.16
CA LYS A 48 -3.23 -5.53 11.00
C LYS A 48 -3.30 -6.79 10.14
N GLY A 49 -2.13 -7.36 9.81
CA GLY A 49 -2.07 -8.43 8.83
C GLY A 49 -2.64 -7.97 7.48
N ASP A 50 -3.62 -8.70 6.96
CA ASP A 50 -4.31 -8.36 5.70
C ASP A 50 -5.44 -7.34 5.88
N LYS A 51 -5.81 -7.03 7.12
CA LYS A 51 -6.93 -6.16 7.45
C LYS A 51 -6.51 -4.70 7.40
N PHE A 52 -7.40 -3.83 6.94
CA PHE A 52 -7.14 -2.40 6.97
C PHE A 52 -8.39 -1.56 7.20
N LEU A 53 -8.17 -0.37 7.72
CA LEU A 53 -9.10 0.74 7.76
C LEU A 53 -8.43 1.94 7.08
N LEU A 54 -8.93 2.30 5.92
CA LEU A 54 -8.41 3.41 5.10
C LEU A 54 -9.37 4.59 5.18
N GLU A 55 -8.85 5.75 5.55
CA GLU A 55 -9.60 7.00 5.61
C GLU A 55 -8.95 8.02 4.69
N THR A 56 -9.70 8.48 3.70
CA THR A 56 -9.36 9.60 2.84
C THR A 56 -10.49 10.62 2.90
N GLU A 57 -10.32 11.78 2.27
CA GLU A 57 -11.35 12.80 2.26
C GLU A 57 -12.67 12.27 1.64
N GLY A 58 -13.71 12.20 2.46
CA GLY A 58 -15.05 11.78 2.02
C GLY A 58 -15.24 10.29 1.81
N VAL A 59 -14.21 9.46 1.99
CA VAL A 59 -14.30 8.00 1.82
C VAL A 59 -13.64 7.28 2.98
N THR A 60 -14.35 6.33 3.57
CA THR A 60 -13.83 5.42 4.59
C THR A 60 -13.99 3.99 4.09
N THR A 61 -12.92 3.22 4.11
CA THR A 61 -12.92 1.83 3.63
C THR A 61 -12.42 0.88 4.71
N TRP A 62 -13.23 -0.12 5.04
CA TRP A 62 -12.89 -1.23 5.95
C TRP A 62 -12.66 -2.49 5.13
N PHE A 63 -11.67 -3.26 5.51
CA PHE A 63 -11.40 -4.57 4.92
C PHE A 63 -11.01 -5.56 6.02
N ASP A 64 -11.79 -6.63 6.18
CA ASP A 64 -11.57 -7.62 7.25
C ASP A 64 -10.71 -8.82 6.82
N GLY A 65 -10.11 -8.74 5.63
CA GLY A 65 -9.36 -9.83 4.99
C GLY A 65 -10.16 -10.55 3.89
N ARG A 66 -11.45 -10.30 3.79
CA ARG A 66 -12.33 -10.89 2.78
C ARG A 66 -13.35 -9.90 2.22
N THR A 67 -14.12 -9.27 3.11
CA THR A 67 -15.18 -8.33 2.76
C THR A 67 -14.66 -6.91 2.90
N GLN A 68 -15.00 -6.08 1.92
CA GLN A 68 -14.72 -4.65 1.90
C GLN A 68 -16.01 -3.87 1.99
N TRP A 69 -16.02 -2.85 2.85
CA TRP A 69 -17.07 -1.83 2.94
C TRP A 69 -16.45 -0.47 2.61
N SER A 70 -17.03 0.24 1.67
CA SER A 70 -16.62 1.61 1.34
C SER A 70 -17.78 2.57 1.56
N TYR A 71 -17.63 3.47 2.52
CA TYR A 71 -18.57 4.53 2.81
C TYR A 71 -18.21 5.80 2.06
N LEU A 72 -19.16 6.31 1.27
CA LEU A 72 -19.04 7.56 0.55
C LEU A 72 -19.92 8.61 1.25
N ALA A 73 -19.30 9.60 1.89
CA ALA A 73 -20.00 10.61 2.65
C ALA A 73 -20.92 11.49 1.78
N SER A 74 -20.52 11.76 0.53
CA SER A 74 -21.28 12.60 -0.42
C SER A 74 -22.65 12.03 -0.79
N SER A 75 -22.80 10.71 -0.82
CA SER A 75 -24.04 10.01 -1.16
C SER A 75 -24.67 9.28 0.02
N ASP A 76 -24.01 9.28 1.19
CA ASP A 76 -24.43 8.50 2.37
C ASP A 76 -24.69 7.03 2.02
N GLU A 77 -23.74 6.42 1.30
CA GLU A 77 -23.85 5.09 0.72
C GLU A 77 -22.68 4.23 1.14
N VAL A 78 -22.96 2.96 1.45
CA VAL A 78 -21.93 1.96 1.73
C VAL A 78 -21.98 0.87 0.66
N ASN A 79 -20.90 0.71 -0.07
CA ASN A 79 -20.71 -0.37 -1.03
C ASN A 79 -20.03 -1.56 -0.36
N VAL A 80 -20.60 -2.75 -0.49
CA VAL A 80 -20.07 -4.00 0.05
C VAL A 80 -19.58 -4.87 -1.09
N SER A 81 -18.33 -5.32 -1.03
CA SER A 81 -17.71 -6.16 -2.06
C SER A 81 -16.76 -7.18 -1.46
N GLU A 82 -16.34 -8.14 -2.26
CA GLU A 82 -15.24 -9.06 -1.98
C GLU A 82 -14.16 -8.87 -3.04
N PRO A 83 -13.22 -7.92 -2.83
CA PRO A 83 -12.25 -7.55 -3.84
C PRO A 83 -11.21 -8.65 -4.07
N THR A 84 -10.76 -8.77 -5.32
CA THR A 84 -9.61 -9.59 -5.67
C THR A 84 -8.31 -8.92 -5.20
N PRO A 85 -7.19 -9.66 -5.08
CA PRO A 85 -5.90 -9.06 -4.76
C PRO A 85 -5.50 -7.93 -5.71
N GLU A 86 -5.85 -8.03 -7.00
CA GLU A 86 -5.57 -6.98 -7.99
C GLU A 86 -6.38 -5.71 -7.75
N GLU A 87 -7.65 -5.85 -7.41
CA GLU A 87 -8.52 -4.71 -7.06
C GLU A 87 -8.03 -3.99 -5.80
N LEU A 88 -7.49 -4.73 -4.83
CA LEU A 88 -6.89 -4.15 -3.61
C LEU A 88 -5.65 -3.30 -3.90
N GLN A 89 -4.92 -3.54 -4.99
CA GLN A 89 -3.75 -2.75 -5.38
C GLN A 89 -4.06 -1.28 -5.60
N SER A 90 -5.23 -0.99 -6.16
CA SER A 90 -5.65 0.39 -6.43
C SER A 90 -6.16 1.13 -5.20
N ILE A 91 -6.43 0.40 -4.12
CA ILE A 91 -7.05 0.93 -2.89
C ILE A 91 -6.03 1.01 -1.76
N ASN A 92 -5.31 -0.07 -1.51
CA ASN A 92 -4.35 -0.18 -0.41
C ASN A 92 -2.92 -0.01 -0.93
N PRO A 93 -2.20 1.07 -0.56
CA PRO A 93 -0.82 1.28 -0.98
C PRO A 93 0.16 0.23 -0.46
N TYR A 94 -0.24 -0.60 0.50
CA TYR A 94 0.56 -1.70 1.05
C TYR A 94 0.24 -3.07 0.43
N SER A 95 -0.63 -3.14 -0.57
CA SER A 95 -0.97 -4.38 -1.27
C SER A 95 0.21 -5.05 -1.98
N TRP A 96 1.29 -4.31 -2.26
CA TRP A 96 2.52 -4.86 -2.81
C TRP A 96 3.10 -6.00 -1.95
N LEU A 97 2.80 -6.02 -0.63
CA LEU A 97 3.25 -7.08 0.29
C LEU A 97 2.77 -8.49 -0.12
N SER A 98 1.64 -8.57 -0.79
CA SER A 98 1.09 -9.85 -1.27
C SER A 98 1.40 -10.13 -2.74
N LEU A 99 1.80 -9.11 -3.50
CA LEU A 99 1.84 -9.16 -4.96
C LEU A 99 3.25 -9.20 -5.56
N TYR A 100 4.27 -8.75 -4.85
CA TYR A 100 5.63 -8.69 -5.41
C TYR A 100 6.22 -10.05 -5.76
N LYS A 101 5.67 -11.14 -5.21
CA LYS A 101 6.10 -12.52 -5.51
C LYS A 101 5.50 -13.08 -6.79
N GLN A 102 4.50 -12.42 -7.38
CA GLN A 102 3.71 -12.93 -8.48
C GLN A 102 3.72 -11.95 -9.66
N ASP A 103 4.09 -12.45 -10.82
CA ASP A 103 3.94 -11.76 -12.11
C ASP A 103 4.57 -10.35 -12.18
N TYR A 104 5.58 -10.08 -11.36
CA TYR A 104 6.39 -8.87 -11.40
C TYR A 104 7.87 -9.20 -11.56
N LYS A 105 8.52 -8.51 -12.47
CA LYS A 105 9.98 -8.52 -12.58
C LYS A 105 10.54 -7.44 -11.67
N LEU A 106 11.45 -7.84 -10.78
CA LEU A 106 11.99 -7.00 -9.72
C LEU A 106 13.43 -6.58 -10.06
N LYS A 107 13.76 -5.31 -9.83
CA LYS A 107 15.13 -4.84 -9.92
C LYS A 107 15.39 -3.72 -8.92
N VAL A 108 16.64 -3.58 -8.48
CA VAL A 108 17.13 -2.43 -7.73
C VAL A 108 17.65 -1.40 -8.73
N ALA A 109 17.17 -0.18 -8.64
CA ALA A 109 17.62 0.92 -9.46
C ALA A 109 18.45 1.92 -8.64
N LYS A 110 19.26 2.74 -9.35
CA LYS A 110 19.98 3.84 -8.71
C LYS A 110 19.01 4.96 -8.36
N THR A 111 19.18 5.58 -7.21
CA THR A 111 18.31 6.65 -6.72
C THR A 111 18.54 8.00 -7.40
N GLY A 112 19.60 8.14 -8.17
CA GLY A 112 19.85 9.32 -9.01
C GLY A 112 20.57 10.49 -8.33
N ASN A 113 20.52 10.59 -7.00
CA ASN A 113 21.19 11.63 -6.23
C ASN A 113 22.11 11.02 -5.19
N ALA A 114 23.34 11.51 -5.07
CA ALA A 114 24.31 11.07 -4.07
C ALA A 114 23.84 11.30 -2.62
N SER A 115 22.85 12.17 -2.40
CA SER A 115 22.24 12.42 -1.11
C SER A 115 21.17 11.39 -0.72
N ASP A 116 20.71 10.54 -1.64
CA ASP A 116 19.65 9.54 -1.41
C ASP A 116 20.20 8.13 -1.09
N ASP A 117 21.40 8.07 -0.49
CA ASP A 117 22.03 6.80 -0.09
C ASP A 117 21.35 6.14 1.13
N THR A 118 20.25 6.73 1.63
CA THR A 118 19.48 6.22 2.77
C THR A 118 18.38 5.23 2.38
N ALA A 119 18.07 5.12 1.09
CA ALA A 119 16.98 4.28 0.61
C ALA A 119 17.39 3.41 -0.58
N TYR A 120 16.78 2.22 -0.65
CA TYR A 120 16.77 1.40 -1.85
C TYR A 120 15.61 1.82 -2.75
N LYS A 121 15.85 1.90 -4.06
CA LYS A 121 14.81 2.07 -5.07
C LYS A 121 14.54 0.73 -5.73
N VAL A 122 13.40 0.12 -5.43
CA VAL A 122 13.00 -1.17 -5.98
C VAL A 122 11.90 -0.97 -7.01
N VAL A 123 12.14 -1.46 -8.23
CA VAL A 123 11.21 -1.37 -9.35
C VAL A 123 10.54 -2.71 -9.57
N MET A 124 9.22 -2.71 -9.57
CA MET A 124 8.37 -3.86 -9.90
C MET A 124 7.69 -3.59 -11.23
N ASN A 125 8.05 -4.35 -12.26
CA ASN A 125 7.43 -4.25 -13.58
C ASN A 125 6.50 -5.46 -13.81
N ALA A 126 5.26 -5.21 -14.22
CA ALA A 126 4.31 -6.24 -14.56
C ALA A 126 4.81 -7.07 -15.75
N THR A 127 4.65 -8.38 -15.66
CA THR A 127 5.07 -9.33 -16.71
C THR A 127 3.94 -9.67 -17.67
N LYS A 128 2.67 -9.37 -17.30
CA LYS A 128 1.47 -9.69 -18.09
C LYS A 128 0.69 -8.43 -18.42
N ARG A 129 0.15 -8.36 -19.63
CA ARG A 129 -0.70 -7.24 -20.07
C ARG A 129 -2.03 -7.15 -19.35
N SER A 130 -2.49 -8.24 -18.73
CA SER A 130 -3.72 -8.28 -17.92
C SER A 130 -3.62 -7.61 -16.55
N GLN A 131 -2.40 -7.27 -16.12
CA GLN A 131 -2.19 -6.59 -14.84
C GLN A 131 -2.49 -5.10 -14.98
N ASP A 132 -3.40 -4.59 -14.14
CA ASP A 132 -3.79 -3.18 -14.16
C ASP A 132 -2.66 -2.25 -13.71
N MET A 133 -1.90 -2.69 -12.71
CA MET A 133 -0.75 -1.94 -12.23
C MET A 133 0.50 -2.33 -13.02
N GLN A 134 0.90 -1.47 -13.95
CA GLN A 134 2.01 -1.74 -14.87
C GLN A 134 3.37 -1.66 -14.19
N CYS A 135 3.57 -0.68 -13.33
CA CYS A 135 4.83 -0.44 -12.64
C CYS A 135 4.60 0.10 -11.23
N ILE A 136 5.31 -0.47 -10.27
CA ILE A 136 5.35 0.01 -8.89
C ILE A 136 6.81 0.26 -8.54
N ILE A 137 7.11 1.45 -8.04
CA ILE A 137 8.45 1.80 -7.53
C ILE A 137 8.33 2.05 -6.04
N LEU A 138 9.12 1.30 -5.27
CA LEU A 138 9.19 1.39 -3.82
C LEU A 138 10.52 1.99 -3.40
N TYR A 139 10.46 3.00 -2.54
CA TYR A 139 11.62 3.55 -1.85
C TYR A 139 11.63 3.00 -0.44
N ILE A 140 12.58 2.11 -0.14
CA ILE A 140 12.69 1.37 1.11
C ILE A 140 13.87 1.91 1.91
N GLU A 141 13.63 2.38 3.12
CA GLU A 141 14.69 2.89 3.99
C GLU A 141 15.68 1.78 4.34
N LYS A 142 16.97 2.06 4.14
CA LYS A 142 18.05 1.17 4.59
C LYS A 142 18.06 1.11 6.12
N GLY A 143 18.27 -0.07 6.66
CA GLY A 143 18.23 -0.29 8.10
C GLY A 143 16.87 -0.75 8.61
N SER A 144 15.87 0.10 8.59
CA SER A 144 14.51 -0.24 9.05
C SER A 144 13.71 -1.09 8.07
N PHE A 145 14.02 -1.03 6.78
CA PHE A 145 13.26 -1.62 5.69
C PHE A 145 11.81 -1.11 5.58
N ARG A 146 11.55 0.10 6.10
CA ARG A 146 10.23 0.74 5.98
C ARG A 146 10.06 1.43 4.64
N PRO A 147 8.89 1.33 4.01
CA PRO A 147 8.58 2.13 2.83
C PRO A 147 8.51 3.62 3.18
N LEU A 148 9.17 4.44 2.37
CA LEU A 148 9.16 5.90 2.51
C LEU A 148 8.24 6.56 1.47
N LYS A 149 8.17 5.96 0.28
CA LYS A 149 7.47 6.50 -0.87
C LYS A 149 7.16 5.37 -1.84
N LEU A 150 6.00 5.46 -2.49
CA LEU A 150 5.60 4.55 -3.55
C LEU A 150 5.21 5.37 -4.79
N SER A 151 5.59 4.89 -5.96
CA SER A 151 5.13 5.43 -7.24
C SER A 151 4.43 4.31 -8.00
N MET A 152 3.23 4.57 -8.52
CA MET A 152 2.42 3.57 -9.19
C MET A 152 1.93 4.10 -10.53
N VAL A 153 2.12 3.29 -11.58
CA VAL A 153 1.63 3.60 -12.93
C VAL A 153 0.62 2.54 -13.33
N GLN A 154 -0.62 2.95 -13.53
CA GLN A 154 -1.66 2.09 -14.10
C GLN A 154 -1.44 1.90 -15.60
N ARG A 155 -1.83 0.74 -16.10
CA ARG A 155 -1.79 0.46 -17.53
C ARG A 155 -2.68 1.44 -18.29
N GLY A 156 -2.12 2.03 -19.35
CA GLY A 156 -2.80 3.05 -20.14
C GLY A 156 -2.64 4.47 -19.60
N SER A 157 -2.07 4.66 -18.41
CA SER A 157 -1.71 5.98 -17.89
C SER A 157 -0.25 6.30 -18.20
N LYS A 158 0.02 7.56 -18.52
CA LYS A 158 1.39 8.09 -18.70
C LYS A 158 1.99 8.60 -17.39
N ASP A 159 1.13 8.98 -16.45
CA ASP A 159 1.52 9.66 -15.23
C ASP A 159 1.38 8.74 -14.02
N ALA A 160 2.32 8.86 -13.09
CA ALA A 160 2.34 8.10 -11.87
C ALA A 160 1.48 8.75 -10.80
N ALA A 161 0.80 7.93 -10.01
CA ALA A 161 0.33 8.31 -8.68
C ALA A 161 1.46 8.08 -7.68
N VAL A 162 1.80 9.09 -6.89
CA VAL A 162 2.89 9.02 -5.92
C VAL A 162 2.34 9.14 -4.52
N VAL A 163 2.65 8.15 -3.68
CA VAL A 163 2.28 8.10 -2.26
C VAL A 163 3.50 8.43 -1.42
N PHE A 164 3.40 9.47 -0.60
CA PHE A 164 4.41 9.87 0.37
C PHE A 164 3.97 9.41 1.76
N ILE A 165 4.81 8.67 2.45
CA ILE A 165 4.56 8.25 3.83
C ILE A 165 4.97 9.39 4.77
N ASN A 166 4.01 10.01 5.43
CA ASN A 166 4.23 11.16 6.32
C ASN A 166 4.54 10.74 7.75
N SER A 167 3.86 9.71 8.26
CA SER A 167 4.13 9.15 9.59
C SER A 167 3.92 7.64 9.60
N TYR A 168 4.66 6.96 10.48
CA TYR A 168 4.62 5.51 10.61
C TYR A 168 4.69 5.15 12.09
N GLN A 169 3.58 4.66 12.64
CA GLN A 169 3.46 4.29 14.05
C GLN A 169 3.23 2.79 14.18
N THR A 170 4.04 2.13 14.98
CA THR A 170 4.00 0.68 15.20
C THR A 170 3.45 0.33 16.58
N GLY A 171 3.37 -0.97 16.88
CA GLY A 171 2.99 -1.46 18.20
C GLY A 171 1.53 -1.18 18.58
N LYS A 172 0.66 -0.95 17.61
CA LYS A 172 -0.76 -0.74 17.84
C LYS A 172 -1.45 -2.08 18.12
N ASN A 173 -2.24 -2.10 19.17
CA ASN A 173 -3.03 -3.28 19.54
C ASN A 173 -4.49 -3.08 19.11
N TYR A 174 -4.74 -3.28 17.80
CA TYR A 174 -6.07 -3.12 17.23
C TYR A 174 -6.93 -4.36 17.47
N ASP A 175 -8.18 -4.14 17.90
CA ASP A 175 -9.21 -5.15 17.90
C ASP A 175 -9.67 -5.43 16.44
N ASP A 176 -10.01 -6.67 16.12
CA ASP A 176 -10.47 -7.04 14.78
C ASP A 176 -11.76 -6.31 14.37
N SER A 177 -12.58 -5.89 15.34
CA SER A 177 -13.81 -5.11 15.09
C SER A 177 -13.54 -3.74 14.44
N LEU A 178 -12.32 -3.21 14.57
CA LEU A 178 -11.94 -1.94 13.92
C LEU A 178 -12.01 -2.03 12.39
N PHE A 179 -11.86 -3.23 11.84
CA PHE A 179 -11.77 -3.48 10.40
C PHE A 179 -13.08 -3.94 9.78
N VAL A 180 -14.16 -3.88 10.54
CA VAL A 180 -15.51 -4.27 10.13
C VAL A 180 -16.41 -3.04 10.19
N PHE A 181 -17.22 -2.85 9.14
CA PHE A 181 -18.21 -1.78 9.12
C PHE A 181 -19.26 -1.99 10.21
N ASP A 182 -19.52 -0.94 11.00
CA ASP A 182 -20.56 -0.94 12.02
C ASP A 182 -21.79 -0.17 11.52
N ARG A 183 -22.85 -0.91 11.21
CA ARG A 183 -24.13 -0.36 10.74
C ARG A 183 -24.72 0.68 11.70
N LYS A 184 -24.52 0.50 13.01
CA LYS A 184 -25.07 1.39 14.02
C LYS A 184 -24.44 2.79 14.00
N ALA A 185 -23.18 2.89 13.54
CA ALA A 185 -22.50 4.17 13.39
C ALA A 185 -22.95 4.96 12.16
N TYR A 186 -23.64 4.30 11.21
CA TYR A 186 -24.10 4.88 9.94
C TYR A 186 -25.58 4.50 9.69
N PRO A 187 -26.51 4.96 10.57
CA PRO A 187 -27.90 4.44 10.55
C PRO A 187 -28.70 4.86 9.32
N THR A 188 -28.33 5.93 8.64
CA THR A 188 -29.03 6.46 7.45
C THR A 188 -28.41 6.01 6.13
N ALA A 189 -27.23 5.40 6.17
CA ALA A 189 -26.52 5.02 4.94
C ALA A 189 -27.25 3.92 4.17
N GLU A 190 -27.34 4.09 2.86
CA GLU A 190 -27.81 3.04 1.96
C GLU A 190 -26.74 1.98 1.78
N LEU A 191 -27.08 0.72 2.02
CA LEU A 191 -26.18 -0.41 1.84
C LEU A 191 -26.38 -1.01 0.44
N VAL A 192 -25.34 -0.94 -0.40
CA VAL A 192 -25.33 -1.54 -1.74
C VAL A 192 -24.43 -2.75 -1.74
N ASP A 193 -25.00 -3.93 -1.86
CA ASP A 193 -24.27 -5.20 -1.86
C ASP A 193 -23.91 -5.60 -3.28
N LEU A 194 -22.60 -5.59 -3.57
CA LEU A 194 -22.02 -5.90 -4.88
C LEU A 194 -21.36 -7.29 -4.94
N ARG A 195 -21.53 -8.11 -3.90
CA ARG A 195 -20.96 -9.47 -3.83
C ARG A 195 -21.70 -10.46 -4.70
#